data_1b89f712f286394eb970feb3a87e72b5
#
_entry.id   1b89f712f286394eb970feb3a87e72b5
#
_cell.length_a   1.000
_cell.length_b   1.000
_cell.length_c   1.000
_cell.angle_alpha   90.00
_cell.angle_beta   90.00
_cell.angle_gamma   90.00
#
_symmetry.space_group_name_H-M   'P 1'
#
loop_
_entity.id
_entity.type
_entity.pdbx_description
1 polymer ?
#
loop_
_entity_poly.entity_id
_entity_poly.type
_entity_poly.pdbx_seq_one_letter_code
_entity_poly.pdbx_strand_id
1 'polypeptide(L)'
;AAIFMLEPFASRYKTAKCTIMTDTLRPKFLGAQSALPQTPEEAQLDYVPNPRPGVLYLARFAVPEFTSLCPVTAQPDFAHLVIDYAPDATIVESKSLKLFLGSFRNHAAFHEDCTVGIGERLFAEMKPHWLRIGGYWYPRGGIPIDVFWQSGEPPKGLWIPDQGVQPYRGRG
;
A
#
# COMPACT_ATOMS: atom_id res chain seq x y z
N ALA A 1 38.84 39.83 4.40
CA ALA A 1 37.40 39.60 4.51
C ALA A 1 36.88 39.07 3.15
N ALA A 2 36.64 37.78 3.01
CA ALA A 2 36.08 37.18 1.81
C ALA A 2 34.57 37.05 2.03
N ILE A 3 33.80 37.74 1.22
CA ILE A 3 32.33 37.67 1.19
C ILE A 3 31.97 36.41 0.38
N PHE A 4 31.45 35.37 1.05
CA PHE A 4 30.80 34.26 0.41
C PHE A 4 29.43 34.69 -0.10
N MET A 5 29.30 34.87 -1.41
CA MET A 5 28.00 35.04 -2.05
C MET A 5 27.29 33.69 -2.08
N LEU A 6 26.20 33.54 -1.34
CA LEU A 6 25.28 32.43 -1.41
C LEU A 6 24.50 32.56 -2.74
N GLU A 7 24.72 31.64 -3.67
CA GLU A 7 23.90 31.48 -4.87
C GLU A 7 22.46 31.09 -4.46
N PRO A 8 21.44 31.68 -5.11
CA PRO A 8 20.05 31.39 -4.75
C PRO A 8 19.65 29.97 -5.14
N PHE A 9 18.97 29.30 -4.22
CA PHE A 9 18.51 27.89 -4.25
C PHE A 9 17.57 27.52 -5.42
N ALA A 10 17.21 28.50 -6.27
CA ALA A 10 16.23 28.33 -7.34
C ALA A 10 16.76 27.75 -8.67
N SER A 11 18.08 27.53 -8.81
CA SER A 11 18.69 27.18 -10.11
C SER A 11 18.85 25.67 -10.40
N ARG A 12 18.42 24.76 -9.51
CA ARG A 12 18.64 23.31 -9.71
C ARG A 12 17.42 22.51 -10.18
N TYR A 13 16.26 23.11 -10.32
CA TYR A 13 15.12 22.46 -10.96
C TYR A 13 15.04 22.84 -12.43
N LYS A 14 15.97 22.29 -13.23
CA LYS A 14 15.72 22.17 -14.66
C LYS A 14 14.47 21.30 -14.79
N THR A 15 13.42 21.90 -15.35
CA THR A 15 12.17 21.26 -15.75
C THR A 15 12.46 19.93 -16.42
N ALA A 16 12.26 18.82 -15.70
CA ALA A 16 12.17 17.51 -16.31
C ALA A 16 10.99 17.60 -17.28
N LYS A 17 11.27 17.58 -18.59
CA LYS A 17 10.24 17.45 -19.62
C LYS A 17 9.44 16.22 -19.26
N CYS A 18 8.15 16.42 -18.97
CA CYS A 18 7.18 15.34 -18.82
C CYS A 18 7.26 14.52 -20.12
N THR A 19 8.00 13.44 -20.11
CA THR A 19 8.05 12.50 -21.23
C THR A 19 6.64 11.95 -21.37
N ILE A 20 6.00 12.18 -22.52
CA ILE A 20 4.69 11.64 -22.86
C ILE A 20 4.80 10.14 -22.64
N MET A 21 4.08 9.63 -21.62
CA MET A 21 4.01 8.20 -21.33
C MET A 21 3.46 7.52 -22.59
N THR A 22 4.21 6.57 -23.13
CA THR A 22 3.72 5.71 -24.23
C THR A 22 2.45 4.99 -23.77
N ASP A 23 1.51 4.72 -24.67
CA ASP A 23 0.19 4.14 -24.38
C ASP A 23 0.27 2.83 -23.55
N THR A 24 1.37 2.10 -23.66
CA THR A 24 1.66 0.87 -22.90
C THR A 24 1.95 1.11 -21.39
N LEU A 25 2.20 2.34 -20.97
CA LEU A 25 2.52 2.71 -19.59
C LEU A 25 1.40 3.52 -18.92
N ARG A 26 0.25 3.72 -19.57
CA ARG A 26 -0.90 4.38 -18.96
C ARG A 26 -1.62 3.43 -18.02
N PRO A 27 -1.80 3.79 -16.74
CA PRO A 27 -2.62 3.01 -15.82
C PRO A 27 -4.04 2.85 -16.37
N LYS A 28 -4.57 1.63 -16.39
CA LYS A 28 -5.88 1.30 -16.97
C LYS A 28 -7.04 2.00 -16.28
N PHE A 29 -6.90 2.24 -14.97
CA PHE A 29 -7.98 2.77 -14.14
C PHE A 29 -7.91 4.28 -13.92
N LEU A 30 -6.80 4.94 -14.23
CA LEU A 30 -6.63 6.37 -14.02
C LEU A 30 -7.55 7.18 -14.93
N GLY A 31 -8.49 7.94 -14.33
CA GLY A 31 -9.46 8.78 -15.07
C GLY A 31 -10.65 8.05 -15.69
N ALA A 32 -10.75 6.72 -15.59
CA ALA A 32 -11.88 5.94 -16.08
C ALA A 32 -12.92 5.67 -14.98
N GLN A 33 -14.19 5.51 -15.35
CA GLN A 33 -15.17 4.88 -14.46
C GLN A 33 -14.84 3.39 -14.36
N SER A 34 -14.75 2.86 -13.14
CA SER A 34 -14.39 1.46 -12.89
C SER A 34 -15.41 0.85 -11.93
N ALA A 35 -15.97 -0.29 -12.32
CA ALA A 35 -16.78 -1.09 -11.42
C ALA A 35 -15.87 -1.69 -10.32
N LEU A 36 -16.41 -1.87 -9.12
CA LEU A 36 -15.74 -2.60 -8.07
C LEU A 36 -15.69 -4.09 -8.45
N PRO A 37 -14.49 -4.73 -8.47
CA PRO A 37 -14.39 -6.18 -8.68
C PRO A 37 -15.20 -6.93 -7.62
N GLN A 38 -15.79 -8.05 -8.01
CA GLN A 38 -16.63 -8.83 -7.09
C GLN A 38 -15.79 -9.66 -6.12
N THR A 39 -14.62 -10.10 -6.55
CA THR A 39 -13.68 -10.88 -5.74
C THR A 39 -12.25 -10.33 -5.84
N PRO A 40 -11.38 -10.62 -4.85
CA PRO A 40 -9.98 -10.22 -4.92
C PRO A 40 -9.24 -10.79 -6.15
N GLU A 41 -9.61 -11.99 -6.62
CA GLU A 41 -9.00 -12.65 -7.77
C GLU A 41 -9.30 -11.90 -9.09
N GLU A 42 -10.51 -11.35 -9.22
CA GLU A 42 -10.91 -10.55 -10.38
C GLU A 42 -10.25 -9.18 -10.41
N ALA A 43 -9.82 -8.69 -9.25
CA ALA A 43 -9.23 -7.37 -9.13
C ALA A 43 -7.87 -7.30 -9.85
N GLN A 44 -7.69 -6.27 -10.67
CA GLN A 44 -6.43 -5.99 -11.35
C GLN A 44 -5.70 -4.86 -10.64
N LEU A 45 -4.41 -5.07 -10.38
CA LEU A 45 -3.52 -4.06 -9.86
C LEU A 45 -2.75 -3.44 -11.03
N ASP A 46 -2.67 -2.13 -11.05
CA ASP A 46 -1.85 -1.37 -12.00
C ASP A 46 -0.59 -0.89 -11.31
N TYR A 47 0.50 -0.85 -12.07
CA TYR A 47 1.79 -0.39 -11.61
C TYR A 47 2.31 0.67 -12.57
N VAL A 48 2.89 1.72 -12.01
CA VAL A 48 3.49 2.81 -12.79
C VAL A 48 5.00 2.88 -12.49
N PRO A 49 5.81 3.42 -13.41
CA PRO A 49 7.24 3.58 -13.16
C PRO A 49 7.52 4.37 -11.88
N ASN A 50 8.49 3.91 -11.10
CA ASN A 50 8.96 4.64 -9.92
C ASN A 50 9.50 6.01 -10.35
N PRO A 51 8.95 7.14 -9.84
CA PRO A 51 9.40 8.49 -10.22
C PRO A 51 10.81 8.82 -9.67
N ARG A 52 11.35 8.00 -8.77
CA ARG A 52 12.66 8.18 -8.13
C ARG A 52 13.48 6.89 -8.12
N PRO A 53 13.80 6.32 -9.29
CA PRO A 53 14.59 5.11 -9.37
C PRO A 53 15.98 5.33 -8.74
N GLY A 54 16.47 4.32 -8.01
CA GLY A 54 17.75 4.38 -7.31
C GLY A 54 17.78 5.18 -6.00
N VAL A 55 16.66 5.80 -5.60
CA VAL A 55 16.52 6.43 -4.29
C VAL A 55 15.82 5.46 -3.34
N LEU A 56 16.44 5.18 -2.21
CA LEU A 56 15.85 4.35 -1.16
C LEU A 56 14.87 5.18 -0.34
N TYR A 57 13.59 4.87 -0.43
CA TYR A 57 12.52 5.50 0.35
C TYR A 57 11.41 4.51 0.66
N LEU A 58 10.54 4.86 1.59
CA LEU A 58 9.38 4.08 1.97
C LEU A 58 8.11 4.83 1.56
N ALA A 59 7.19 4.12 0.91
CA ALA A 59 5.82 4.57 0.68
C ALA A 59 4.86 3.83 1.62
N ARG A 60 3.86 4.54 2.17
CA ARG A 60 2.86 4.00 3.09
C ARG A 60 1.45 4.22 2.58
N PHE A 61 0.64 3.17 2.63
CA PHE A 61 -0.81 3.25 2.54
C PHE A 61 -1.43 2.94 3.90
N ALA A 62 -2.30 3.81 4.38
CA ALA A 62 -3.15 3.57 5.53
C ALA A 62 -4.58 3.36 5.04
N VAL A 63 -5.19 2.24 5.44
CA VAL A 63 -6.51 1.79 4.99
C VAL A 63 -7.38 1.56 6.23
N PRO A 64 -7.94 2.63 6.81
CA PRO A 64 -8.64 2.54 8.10
C PRO A 64 -10.04 1.90 8.01
N GLU A 65 -10.56 1.69 6.80
CA GLU A 65 -11.92 1.21 6.56
C GLU A 65 -11.94 -0.10 5.76
N PHE A 66 -10.95 -0.97 5.96
CA PHE A 66 -10.93 -2.28 5.31
C PHE A 66 -12.03 -3.17 5.88
N THR A 67 -12.71 -3.91 4.99
CA THR A 67 -13.77 -4.85 5.36
C THR A 67 -13.64 -6.15 4.59
N SER A 68 -13.96 -7.26 5.27
CA SER A 68 -14.17 -8.60 4.69
C SER A 68 -15.34 -9.28 5.37
N LEU A 69 -15.60 -10.55 5.06
CA LEU A 69 -16.61 -11.35 5.74
C LEU A 69 -15.94 -12.50 6.50
N CYS A 70 -16.50 -12.82 7.66
CA CYS A 70 -16.14 -14.03 8.37
C CYS A 70 -16.55 -15.26 7.56
N PRO A 71 -15.63 -16.24 7.29
CA PRO A 71 -15.94 -17.40 6.47
C PRO A 71 -16.91 -18.38 7.16
N VAL A 72 -17.11 -18.25 8.47
CA VAL A 72 -17.99 -19.14 9.26
C VAL A 72 -19.38 -18.52 9.46
N THR A 73 -19.45 -17.22 9.78
CA THR A 73 -20.72 -16.56 10.18
C THR A 73 -21.27 -15.60 9.13
N ALA A 74 -20.50 -15.32 8.06
CA ALA A 74 -20.81 -14.29 7.06
C ALA A 74 -21.02 -12.88 7.64
N GLN A 75 -20.61 -12.65 8.89
CA GLN A 75 -20.63 -11.31 9.49
C GLN A 75 -19.49 -10.46 8.94
N PRO A 76 -19.69 -9.14 8.82
CA PRO A 76 -18.62 -8.24 8.39
C PRO A 76 -17.52 -8.16 9.44
N ASP A 77 -16.29 -8.24 8.97
CA ASP A 77 -15.06 -7.97 9.72
C ASP A 77 -14.47 -6.64 9.26
N PHE A 78 -13.85 -5.92 10.17
CA PHE A 78 -13.27 -4.60 9.93
C PHE A 78 -11.82 -4.58 10.39
N ALA A 79 -10.98 -3.87 9.66
CA ALA A 79 -9.59 -3.68 10.02
C ALA A 79 -9.06 -2.30 9.61
N HIS A 80 -8.02 -1.86 10.31
CA HIS A 80 -7.11 -0.83 9.82
C HIS A 80 -5.87 -1.53 9.25
N LEU A 81 -5.68 -1.46 7.94
CA LEU A 81 -4.45 -1.99 7.32
C LEU A 81 -3.42 -0.88 7.16
N VAL A 82 -2.16 -1.21 7.40
CA VAL A 82 -1.01 -0.35 7.07
C VAL A 82 -0.06 -1.14 6.20
N ILE A 83 0.17 -0.65 4.99
CA ILE A 83 1.04 -1.26 3.99
C ILE A 83 2.22 -0.32 3.77
N ASP A 84 3.42 -0.79 4.07
CA ASP A 84 4.68 -0.09 3.84
C ASP A 84 5.49 -0.84 2.80
N TYR A 85 6.08 -0.13 1.83
CA TYR A 85 6.98 -0.75 0.88
C TYR A 85 8.10 0.19 0.44
N ALA A 86 9.26 -0.39 0.13
CA ALA A 86 10.37 0.29 -0.51
C ALA A 86 10.35 -0.06 -1.99
N PRO A 87 9.93 0.85 -2.89
CA PRO A 87 9.80 0.53 -4.31
C PRO A 87 11.16 0.32 -4.98
N ASP A 88 11.16 -0.56 -5.99
CA ASP A 88 12.27 -0.71 -6.93
C ASP A 88 11.91 0.01 -8.26
N ALA A 89 11.62 -0.71 -9.31
CA ALA A 89 11.32 -0.17 -10.64
C ALA A 89 9.93 0.45 -10.76
N THR A 90 8.96 -0.02 -9.96
CA THR A 90 7.55 0.40 -10.04
C THR A 90 6.97 0.76 -8.68
N ILE A 91 5.89 1.54 -8.73
CA ILE A 91 4.99 1.81 -7.59
C ILE A 91 3.57 1.36 -7.96
N VAL A 92 2.78 0.95 -6.97
CA VAL A 92 1.39 0.58 -7.20
C VAL A 92 0.53 1.83 -7.45
N GLU A 93 -0.38 1.76 -8.45
CA GLU A 93 -1.33 2.83 -8.74
C GLU A 93 -2.45 2.81 -7.69
N SER A 94 -2.69 3.95 -7.05
CA SER A 94 -3.55 4.06 -5.86
C SER A 94 -5.02 3.73 -6.09
N LYS A 95 -5.58 4.02 -7.28
CA LYS A 95 -6.97 3.69 -7.61
C LYS A 95 -7.16 2.19 -7.81
N SER A 96 -6.23 1.52 -8.49
CA SER A 96 -6.26 0.07 -8.65
C SER A 96 -6.12 -0.64 -7.30
N LEU A 97 -5.22 -0.16 -6.42
CA LEU A 97 -5.11 -0.66 -5.06
C LEU A 97 -6.43 -0.49 -4.28
N LYS A 98 -7.07 0.69 -4.38
CA LYS A 98 -8.38 0.92 -3.75
C LYS A 98 -9.45 -0.07 -4.24
N LEU A 99 -9.49 -0.35 -5.53
CA LEU A 99 -10.44 -1.32 -6.10
C LEU A 99 -10.14 -2.75 -5.64
N PHE A 100 -8.87 -3.12 -5.61
CA PHE A 100 -8.44 -4.42 -5.09
C PHE A 100 -8.82 -4.59 -3.62
N LEU A 101 -8.49 -3.64 -2.76
CA LEU A 101 -8.87 -3.72 -1.33
C LEU A 101 -10.39 -3.69 -1.13
N GLY A 102 -11.10 -2.93 -1.96
CA GLY A 102 -12.57 -2.88 -1.93
C GLY A 102 -13.25 -4.18 -2.34
N SER A 103 -12.59 -5.04 -3.13
CA SER A 103 -13.15 -6.33 -3.57
C SER A 103 -13.28 -7.35 -2.44
N PHE A 104 -12.55 -7.15 -1.33
CA PHE A 104 -12.68 -7.99 -0.15
C PHE A 104 -13.99 -7.80 0.62
N ARG A 105 -14.74 -6.73 0.37
CA ARG A 105 -15.96 -6.39 1.14
C ARG A 105 -16.96 -7.54 1.24
N ASN A 106 -17.11 -8.34 0.19
CA ASN A 106 -18.02 -9.48 0.14
C ASN A 106 -17.27 -10.82 0.07
N HIS A 107 -15.96 -10.79 0.30
CA HIS A 107 -15.10 -11.97 0.26
C HIS A 107 -14.95 -12.55 1.66
N ALA A 108 -15.26 -13.84 1.79
CA ALA A 108 -15.18 -14.57 3.07
C ALA A 108 -13.79 -15.18 3.23
N ALA A 109 -13.01 -14.67 4.20
CA ALA A 109 -11.68 -15.18 4.50
C ALA A 109 -11.31 -14.93 5.96
N PHE A 110 -10.35 -15.69 6.50
CA PHE A 110 -9.78 -15.42 7.81
C PHE A 110 -8.95 -14.12 7.80
N HIS A 111 -8.81 -13.49 8.95
CA HIS A 111 -8.05 -12.25 9.12
C HIS A 111 -6.60 -12.40 8.65
N GLU A 112 -6.00 -13.55 8.99
CA GLU A 112 -4.64 -13.92 8.62
C GLU A 112 -4.50 -14.05 7.10
N ASP A 113 -5.44 -14.74 6.46
CA ASP A 113 -5.44 -14.95 5.01
C ASP A 113 -5.61 -13.65 4.24
N CYS A 114 -6.55 -12.80 4.66
CA CYS A 114 -6.70 -11.44 4.11
C CYS A 114 -5.39 -10.64 4.21
N THR A 115 -4.83 -10.55 5.41
CA THR A 115 -3.67 -9.68 5.65
C THR A 115 -2.43 -10.19 4.91
N VAL A 116 -2.12 -11.47 5.07
CA VAL A 116 -0.94 -12.08 4.44
C VAL A 116 -1.09 -12.13 2.91
N GLY A 117 -2.25 -12.56 2.42
CA GLY A 117 -2.52 -12.66 0.97
C GLY A 117 -2.44 -11.31 0.25
N ILE A 118 -2.90 -10.22 0.87
CA ILE A 118 -2.72 -8.86 0.33
C ILE A 118 -1.23 -8.51 0.22
N GLY A 119 -0.45 -8.78 1.29
CA GLY A 119 0.99 -8.51 1.31
C GLY A 119 1.75 -9.31 0.27
N GLU A 120 1.51 -10.60 0.19
CA GLU A 120 2.15 -11.51 -0.77
C GLU A 120 1.84 -11.14 -2.21
N ARG A 121 0.59 -10.84 -2.52
CA ARG A 121 0.18 -10.44 -3.87
C ARG A 121 0.86 -9.15 -4.32
N LEU A 122 0.82 -8.12 -3.48
CA LEU A 122 1.48 -6.85 -3.77
C LEU A 122 2.99 -7.03 -3.96
N PHE A 123 3.62 -7.86 -3.13
CA PHE A 123 5.04 -8.17 -3.25
C PHE A 123 5.37 -8.92 -4.55
N ALA A 124 4.60 -9.95 -4.87
CA ALA A 124 4.82 -10.78 -6.06
C ALA A 124 4.67 -9.99 -7.37
N GLU A 125 3.66 -9.12 -7.46
CA GLU A 125 3.36 -8.37 -8.68
C GLU A 125 4.24 -7.11 -8.83
N MET A 126 4.43 -6.32 -7.76
CA MET A 126 5.20 -5.07 -7.78
C MET A 126 6.71 -5.30 -7.74
N LYS A 127 7.16 -6.37 -7.08
CA LYS A 127 8.57 -6.71 -6.85
C LYS A 127 9.37 -5.56 -6.22
N PRO A 128 8.94 -5.01 -5.09
CA PRO A 128 9.67 -3.97 -4.40
C PRO A 128 10.93 -4.54 -3.73
N HIS A 129 11.84 -3.69 -3.30
CA HIS A 129 12.96 -4.11 -2.46
C HIS A 129 12.50 -4.73 -1.15
N TRP A 130 11.39 -4.27 -0.61
CA TRP A 130 10.81 -4.74 0.64
C TRP A 130 9.36 -4.28 0.78
N LEU A 131 8.56 -5.10 1.46
CA LEU A 131 7.18 -4.79 1.81
C LEU A 131 6.85 -5.39 3.18
N ARG A 132 6.08 -4.66 3.97
CA ARG A 132 5.38 -5.18 5.15
C ARG A 132 3.93 -4.73 5.15
N ILE A 133 3.08 -5.52 5.81
CA ILE A 133 1.69 -5.18 6.09
C ILE A 133 1.38 -5.48 7.55
N GLY A 134 0.64 -4.57 8.19
CA GLY A 134 -0.04 -4.81 9.47
C GLY A 134 -1.54 -4.73 9.28
N GLY A 135 -2.26 -5.75 9.70
CA GLY A 135 -3.71 -5.79 9.77
C GLY A 135 -4.16 -5.73 11.22
N TYR A 136 -4.74 -4.61 11.61
CA TYR A 136 -5.26 -4.36 12.96
C TYR A 136 -6.77 -4.56 12.94
N TRP A 137 -7.20 -5.78 13.31
CA TRP A 137 -8.57 -6.19 13.20
C TRP A 137 -9.39 -5.86 14.45
N TYR A 138 -10.59 -5.34 14.22
CA TYR A 138 -11.53 -5.06 15.31
C TYR A 138 -11.99 -6.36 15.98
N PRO A 139 -12.30 -6.31 17.30
CA PRO A 139 -12.59 -7.52 18.05
C PRO A 139 -13.81 -8.28 17.55
N ARG A 140 -13.69 -9.60 17.52
CA ARG A 140 -14.82 -10.54 17.50
C ARG A 140 -14.90 -11.25 18.85
N GLY A 141 -16.09 -11.28 19.44
CA GLY A 141 -16.24 -11.84 20.79
C GLY A 141 -15.37 -11.17 21.86
N GLY A 142 -15.00 -9.89 21.66
CA GLY A 142 -14.14 -9.14 22.56
C GLY A 142 -12.64 -9.36 22.38
N ILE A 143 -12.21 -10.17 21.41
CA ILE A 143 -10.80 -10.49 21.15
C ILE A 143 -10.35 -9.76 19.87
N PRO A 144 -9.48 -8.73 19.96
CA PRO A 144 -8.82 -8.13 18.82
C PRO A 144 -7.73 -9.07 18.29
N ILE A 145 -7.48 -9.04 17.00
CA ILE A 145 -6.41 -9.82 16.35
C ILE A 145 -5.58 -8.87 15.50
N ASP A 146 -4.28 -8.82 15.75
CA ASP A 146 -3.35 -8.11 14.90
C ASP A 146 -2.52 -9.11 14.12
N VAL A 147 -2.45 -8.95 12.80
CA VAL A 147 -1.71 -9.84 11.89
C VAL A 147 -0.61 -9.04 11.21
N PHE A 148 0.63 -9.55 11.25
CA PHE A 148 1.78 -8.90 10.66
C PHE A 148 2.49 -9.83 9.69
N TRP A 149 2.88 -9.29 8.54
CA TRP A 149 3.68 -9.99 7.55
C TRP A 149 4.70 -9.05 6.92
N GLN A 150 5.86 -9.57 6.56
CA GLN A 150 6.87 -8.85 5.77
C GLN A 150 7.63 -9.80 4.84
N SER A 151 8.13 -9.26 3.74
CA SER A 151 8.81 -10.00 2.67
C SER A 151 10.24 -10.44 2.99
N GLY A 152 10.72 -10.20 4.21
CA GLY A 152 12.08 -10.48 4.66
C GLY A 152 12.69 -9.26 5.36
N GLU A 153 14.02 -9.23 5.48
CA GLU A 153 14.72 -8.11 6.11
C GLU A 153 14.66 -6.84 5.26
N PRO A 154 14.41 -5.68 5.87
CA PRO A 154 14.39 -4.42 5.14
C PRO A 154 15.79 -4.03 4.65
N PRO A 155 15.89 -3.29 3.53
CA PRO A 155 17.16 -2.76 3.05
C PRO A 155 17.90 -1.95 4.11
N LYS A 156 19.21 -2.15 4.19
CA LYS A 156 20.05 -1.39 5.14
C LYS A 156 19.94 0.11 4.87
N GLY A 157 19.63 0.87 5.93
CA GLY A 157 19.48 2.33 5.85
C GLY A 157 18.09 2.82 5.45
N LEU A 158 17.14 1.92 5.20
CA LEU A 158 15.74 2.31 5.04
C LEU A 158 15.19 2.80 6.38
N TRP A 159 14.67 4.04 6.40
CA TRP A 159 13.95 4.53 7.55
C TRP A 159 12.51 3.97 7.56
N ILE A 160 12.16 3.26 8.63
CA ILE A 160 10.86 2.59 8.78
C ILE A 160 10.15 3.21 10.00
N PRO A 161 9.15 4.07 9.78
CA PRO A 161 8.38 4.64 10.87
C PRO A 161 7.50 3.59 11.55
N ASP A 162 7.13 3.83 12.81
CA ASP A 162 6.07 3.07 13.47
C ASP A 162 4.79 3.09 12.63
N GLN A 163 3.97 2.03 12.66
CA GLN A 163 2.71 1.99 11.92
C GLN A 163 1.66 2.93 12.49
N GLY A 164 1.82 3.34 13.76
CA GLY A 164 1.01 4.39 14.37
C GLY A 164 -0.42 3.99 14.71
N VAL A 165 -0.79 2.73 14.53
CA VAL A 165 -2.10 2.22 14.92
C VAL A 165 -2.08 1.91 16.41
N GLN A 166 -2.99 2.54 17.15
CA GLN A 166 -3.10 2.30 18.59
C GLN A 166 -3.65 0.89 18.85
N PRO A 167 -3.08 0.15 19.83
CA PRO A 167 -3.67 -1.11 20.27
C PRO A 167 -5.12 -0.91 20.68
N TYR A 168 -5.98 -1.88 20.37
CA TYR A 168 -7.36 -1.84 20.81
C TYR A 168 -7.46 -1.89 22.33
N ARG A 169 -8.06 -0.88 22.92
CA ARG A 169 -8.20 -0.75 24.39
C ARG A 169 -9.64 -0.94 24.88
N GLY A 170 -10.55 -1.35 24.01
CA GLY A 170 -11.97 -1.43 24.36
C GLY A 170 -12.63 -0.05 24.43
N ARG A 171 -13.78 0.00 25.08
CA ARG A 171 -14.41 1.26 25.48
C ARG A 171 -13.77 1.67 26.81
N GLY A 172 -12.66 2.34 26.74
CA GLY A 172 -11.97 2.91 27.87
C GLY A 172 -12.37 4.34 28.13
#